data_aa7a6234103b442287d0453066a0d1d7
#
_entry.id   aa7a6234103b442287d0453066a0d1d7
#
_cell.length_a   1.000
_cell.length_b   1.000
_cell.length_c   1.000
_cell.angle_alpha   90.00
_cell.angle_beta   90.00
_cell.angle_gamma   90.00
#
_symmetry.space_group_name_H-M   'P 1'
#
loop_
_entity.id
_entity.type
_entity.pdbx_description
1 polymer ?
#
loop_
_entity_poly.entity_id
_entity_poly.type
_entity_poly.pdbx_seq_one_letter_code
_entity_poly.pdbx_strand_id
1 'polypeptide(L)'
;MLIRLDKYLADMQVGTRSEVKELIRKKRVTVNDNIVTNPESKINTDGDSVNVDGNAVGYHEYEYFMLNKPAGVVSATDDNTCTTVIDLIKTNNRKDLFPVGRLDKDTEGLLIITNDGAMAHDLLSPKKHVDKTYYAKVKGKISDMEVKQFANGLFVDEELTALPAILKVLSYNSDKDYSEIHVTIHEGKFHQVKRMFTAIGSEVLFLKRITFGALSLDESLKTGEYRALTKEEISILQRNQIKR
;
A
#
# COMPACT_ATOMS: atom_id res chain seq x y z
N MET A 1 -3.57 11.25 22.25
CA MET A 1 -2.24 10.68 22.64
C MET A 1 -1.31 11.78 23.11
N LEU A 2 -0.34 11.50 24.06
CA LEU A 2 0.64 12.52 24.52
C LEU A 2 1.98 12.33 23.80
N ILE A 3 2.42 13.33 23.03
CA ILE A 3 3.72 13.33 22.34
C ILE A 3 4.49 14.63 22.63
N ARG A 4 5.80 14.62 22.34
CA ARG A 4 6.63 15.84 22.47
C ARG A 4 6.29 16.82 21.36
N LEU A 5 6.30 18.11 21.66
CA LEU A 5 6.03 19.19 20.70
C LEU A 5 7.01 19.17 19.53
N ASP A 6 8.32 18.92 19.77
CA ASP A 6 9.31 18.82 18.69
C ASP A 6 9.01 17.62 17.74
N LYS A 7 8.51 16.53 18.30
CA LYS A 7 8.06 15.38 17.48
C LYS A 7 6.78 15.71 16.71
N TYR A 8 5.78 16.31 17.37
CA TYR A 8 4.52 16.75 16.74
C TYR A 8 4.79 17.57 15.49
N LEU A 9 5.59 18.64 15.60
CA LEU A 9 5.87 19.54 14.48
C LEU A 9 6.73 18.89 13.40
N ALA A 10 7.68 18.04 13.76
CA ALA A 10 8.51 17.32 12.80
C ALA A 10 7.68 16.28 12.03
N ASP A 11 6.80 15.54 12.72
CA ASP A 11 5.90 14.58 12.10
C ASP A 11 4.97 15.27 11.09
N MET A 12 4.53 16.51 11.38
CA MET A 12 3.67 17.33 10.52
C MET A 12 4.45 18.19 9.51
N GLN A 13 5.71 17.88 9.26
CA GLN A 13 6.57 18.48 8.23
C GLN A 13 6.79 19.99 8.36
N VAL A 14 6.60 20.56 9.52
CA VAL A 14 6.92 21.98 9.79
C VAL A 14 8.43 22.26 9.59
N GLY A 15 9.25 21.22 9.78
CA GLY A 15 10.69 21.24 9.55
C GLY A 15 11.37 20.00 10.13
N THR A 16 12.68 19.88 9.95
CA THR A 16 13.50 18.88 10.62
C THR A 16 13.40 19.04 12.13
N ARG A 17 13.75 18.02 12.92
CA ARG A 17 13.76 18.12 14.39
C ARG A 17 14.61 19.28 14.91
N SER A 18 15.70 19.61 14.24
CA SER A 18 16.57 20.73 14.61
C SER A 18 15.88 22.08 14.34
N GLU A 19 15.29 22.22 13.16
CA GLU A 19 14.57 23.44 12.76
C GLU A 19 13.34 23.69 13.65
N VAL A 20 12.52 22.67 13.93
CA VAL A 20 11.36 22.85 14.81
C VAL A 20 11.76 23.21 16.25
N LYS A 21 12.88 22.67 16.78
CA LYS A 21 13.41 23.10 18.08
C LYS A 21 13.80 24.57 18.09
N GLU A 22 14.35 25.07 16.97
CA GLU A 22 14.68 26.46 16.82
C GLU A 22 13.44 27.35 16.73
N LEU A 23 12.41 26.95 15.97
CA LEU A 23 11.12 27.64 15.90
C LEU A 23 10.48 27.78 17.30
N ILE A 24 10.46 26.68 18.07
CA ILE A 24 9.91 26.67 19.44
C ILE A 24 10.67 27.65 20.34
N ARG A 25 12.02 27.59 20.34
CA ARG A 25 12.86 28.50 21.15
C ARG A 25 12.70 29.97 20.75
N LYS A 26 12.48 30.23 19.45
CA LYS A 26 12.21 31.59 18.93
C LYS A 26 10.79 32.09 19.19
N LYS A 27 9.99 31.38 20.01
CA LYS A 27 8.63 31.76 20.41
C LYS A 27 7.64 31.85 19.24
N ARG A 28 7.87 31.10 18.16
CA ARG A 28 7.03 31.07 16.95
C ARG A 28 5.90 30.02 17.06
N VAL A 29 5.87 29.25 18.16
CA VAL A 29 4.91 28.16 18.37
C VAL A 29 4.03 28.48 19.56
N THR A 30 2.72 28.33 19.38
CA THR A 30 1.73 28.39 20.47
C THR A 30 1.01 27.06 20.61
N VAL A 31 0.64 26.74 21.84
CA VAL A 31 -0.23 25.62 22.19
C VAL A 31 -1.37 26.17 23.04
N ASN A 32 -2.62 25.98 22.60
CA ASN A 32 -3.79 26.56 23.22
C ASN A 32 -3.61 28.08 23.47
N ASP A 33 -3.16 28.77 22.41
CA ASP A 33 -2.86 30.21 22.35
C ASP A 33 -1.74 30.70 23.27
N ASN A 34 -1.06 29.80 24.01
CA ASN A 34 0.07 30.14 24.87
C ASN A 34 1.39 29.85 24.16
N ILE A 35 2.34 30.81 24.21
CA ILE A 35 3.69 30.62 23.66
C ILE A 35 4.41 29.51 24.43
N VAL A 36 4.92 28.50 23.70
CA VAL A 36 5.72 27.41 24.28
C VAL A 36 7.17 27.54 23.78
N THR A 37 8.13 27.45 24.70
CA THR A 37 9.56 27.57 24.41
C THR A 37 10.35 26.29 24.67
N ASN A 38 9.75 25.31 25.33
CA ASN A 38 10.37 24.00 25.58
C ASN A 38 9.97 22.98 24.51
N PRO A 39 10.91 22.51 23.67
CA PRO A 39 10.65 21.51 22.65
C PRO A 39 10.13 20.16 23.19
N GLU A 40 10.40 19.87 24.47
CA GLU A 40 10.00 18.61 25.09
C GLU A 40 8.61 18.65 25.74
N SER A 41 7.93 19.80 25.69
CA SER A 41 6.56 19.93 26.18
C SER A 41 5.68 18.83 25.61
N LYS A 42 4.84 18.24 26.48
CA LYS A 42 3.90 17.18 26.07
C LYS A 42 2.63 17.81 25.53
N ILE A 43 2.22 17.38 24.35
CA ILE A 43 1.04 17.83 23.63
C ILE A 43 0.06 16.67 23.51
N ASN A 44 -1.20 16.92 23.82
CA ASN A 44 -2.27 15.99 23.55
C ASN A 44 -2.76 16.18 22.10
N THR A 45 -2.49 15.19 21.25
CA THR A 45 -2.83 15.25 19.82
C THR A 45 -4.33 15.40 19.52
N ASP A 46 -5.19 15.01 20.47
CA ASP A 46 -6.64 14.96 20.29
C ASP A 46 -7.35 16.21 20.85
N GLY A 47 -6.64 16.99 21.66
CA GLY A 47 -7.28 18.09 22.38
C GLY A 47 -6.52 19.42 22.35
N ASP A 48 -5.22 19.42 22.11
CA ASP A 48 -4.44 20.65 22.07
C ASP A 48 -4.41 21.26 20.66
N SER A 49 -4.61 22.58 20.60
CA SER A 49 -4.44 23.38 19.38
C SER A 49 -3.00 23.87 19.27
N VAL A 50 -2.30 23.45 18.22
CA VAL A 50 -0.91 23.86 17.95
C VAL A 50 -0.87 24.79 16.75
N ASN A 51 -0.24 25.97 16.91
CA ASN A 51 -0.05 26.91 15.81
C ASN A 51 1.44 27.24 15.66
N VAL A 52 1.86 27.48 14.42
CA VAL A 52 3.18 27.99 14.05
C VAL A 52 2.99 29.25 13.22
N ASP A 53 3.55 30.37 13.70
CA ASP A 53 3.36 31.70 13.08
C ASP A 53 1.88 32.06 12.84
N GLY A 54 1.00 31.64 13.77
CA GLY A 54 -0.45 31.85 13.64
C GLY A 54 -1.20 30.87 12.73
N ASN A 55 -0.50 29.96 12.06
CA ASN A 55 -1.11 28.94 11.23
C ASN A 55 -1.31 27.63 12.03
N ALA A 56 -2.53 27.11 12.03
CA ALA A 56 -2.87 25.87 12.71
C ALA A 56 -2.16 24.66 12.08
N VAL A 57 -1.56 23.81 12.92
CA VAL A 57 -0.95 22.55 12.54
C VAL A 57 -1.76 21.41 13.16
N GLY A 58 -2.56 20.72 12.35
CA GLY A 58 -3.31 19.54 12.78
C GLY A 58 -2.40 18.32 12.87
N TYR A 59 -2.70 17.39 13.80
CA TYR A 59 -1.95 16.13 13.92
C TYR A 59 -2.67 14.97 13.24
N HIS A 60 -1.96 14.30 12.36
CA HIS A 60 -2.39 13.04 11.73
C HIS A 60 -1.35 11.98 12.04
N GLU A 61 -1.69 11.04 12.95
CA GLU A 61 -0.77 9.98 13.34
C GLU A 61 -0.45 9.05 12.18
N TYR A 62 -1.50 8.64 11.47
CA TYR A 62 -1.40 7.77 10.30
C TYR A 62 -2.14 8.34 9.11
N GLU A 63 -1.61 8.10 7.93
CA GLU A 63 -2.27 8.31 6.65
C GLU A 63 -2.38 6.99 5.90
N TYR A 64 -3.47 6.85 5.17
CA TYR A 64 -3.76 5.64 4.39
C TYR A 64 -4.30 6.05 3.04
N PHE A 65 -3.62 5.62 1.99
CA PHE A 65 -4.04 5.88 0.61
C PHE A 65 -4.22 4.58 -0.16
N MET A 66 -5.24 4.58 -1.02
CA MET A 66 -5.38 3.63 -2.10
C MET A 66 -4.78 4.25 -3.36
N LEU A 67 -3.79 3.60 -3.93
CA LEU A 67 -3.18 3.96 -5.21
C LEU A 67 -3.57 2.92 -6.26
N ASN A 68 -4.08 3.35 -7.41
CA ASN A 68 -4.13 2.54 -8.61
C ASN A 68 -2.78 2.65 -9.32
N LYS A 69 -1.81 1.84 -8.87
CA LYS A 69 -0.42 1.90 -9.34
C LYS A 69 -0.34 1.75 -10.85
N PRO A 70 0.36 2.63 -11.58
CA PRO A 70 0.62 2.47 -13.00
C PRO A 70 1.78 1.51 -13.25
N ALA A 71 1.85 0.94 -14.46
CA ALA A 71 3.07 0.31 -14.95
C ALA A 71 4.20 1.33 -15.10
N GLY A 72 5.45 0.86 -15.04
CA GLY A 72 6.65 1.69 -15.15
C GLY A 72 7.15 2.32 -13.86
N VAL A 73 6.38 2.26 -12.76
CA VAL A 73 6.71 2.82 -11.45
C VAL A 73 7.08 1.70 -10.48
N VAL A 74 8.11 1.92 -9.66
CA VAL A 74 8.58 0.93 -8.69
C VAL A 74 7.90 1.06 -7.33
N SER A 75 7.61 -0.07 -6.67
CA SER A 75 7.05 -0.12 -5.31
C SER A 75 8.16 0.03 -4.28
N ALA A 76 8.73 1.22 -4.20
CA ALA A 76 9.78 1.59 -3.25
C ALA A 76 9.42 2.93 -2.59
N THR A 77 10.06 3.21 -1.45
CA THR A 77 9.95 4.51 -0.77
C THR A 77 10.84 5.54 -1.45
N ASP A 78 11.99 5.10 -1.94
CA ASP A 78 13.00 5.92 -2.63
C ASP A 78 13.73 5.07 -3.68
N ASP A 79 14.12 5.68 -4.81
CA ASP A 79 14.90 5.04 -5.87
C ASP A 79 15.64 6.12 -6.69
N ASN A 80 16.93 5.91 -6.95
CA ASN A 80 17.77 6.90 -7.62
C ASN A 80 17.55 6.97 -9.15
N THR A 81 16.87 6.00 -9.74
CA THR A 81 16.78 5.82 -11.20
C THR A 81 15.34 5.74 -11.72
N CYS A 82 14.42 5.34 -10.89
CA CYS A 82 13.03 5.11 -11.27
C CYS A 82 12.09 5.95 -10.41
N THR A 83 11.01 6.42 -11.01
CA THR A 83 9.87 6.99 -10.28
C THR A 83 9.30 5.94 -9.33
N THR A 84 9.11 6.31 -8.08
CA THR A 84 8.55 5.46 -7.04
C THR A 84 7.05 5.69 -6.89
N VAL A 85 6.37 4.77 -6.20
CA VAL A 85 4.95 4.93 -5.85
C VAL A 85 4.74 6.09 -4.87
N ILE A 86 5.76 6.49 -4.10
CA ILE A 86 5.68 7.62 -3.16
C ILE A 86 5.74 8.95 -3.90
N ASP A 87 6.47 9.05 -5.02
CA ASP A 87 6.52 10.25 -5.84
C ASP A 87 5.16 10.62 -6.45
N LEU A 88 4.25 9.66 -6.55
CA LEU A 88 2.88 9.88 -7.02
C LEU A 88 1.96 10.45 -5.93
N ILE A 89 2.32 10.31 -4.65
CA ILE A 89 1.49 10.74 -3.53
C ILE A 89 1.85 12.17 -3.13
N LYS A 90 0.97 13.11 -3.50
CA LYS A 90 1.14 14.53 -3.16
C LYS A 90 0.38 14.83 -1.86
N THR A 91 1.02 14.63 -0.73
CA THR A 91 0.52 15.02 0.59
C THR A 91 1.53 15.94 1.27
N ASN A 92 1.03 16.88 2.07
CA ASN A 92 1.85 17.79 2.88
C ASN A 92 1.89 17.36 4.36
N ASN A 93 1.24 16.23 4.72
CA ASN A 93 1.06 15.87 6.14
C ASN A 93 2.14 14.92 6.64
N ARG A 94 2.61 13.97 5.80
CA ARG A 94 3.59 12.94 6.22
C ARG A 94 4.65 12.69 5.13
N LYS A 95 5.92 12.51 5.57
CA LYS A 95 7.04 12.12 4.68
C LYS A 95 7.47 10.66 4.86
N ASP A 96 6.99 10.01 5.92
CA ASP A 96 7.35 8.66 6.31
C ASP A 96 6.41 7.60 5.71
N LEU A 97 5.77 7.92 4.58
CA LEU A 97 4.92 7.01 3.83
C LEU A 97 5.73 5.91 3.14
N PHE A 98 5.17 4.72 3.09
CA PHE A 98 5.73 3.57 2.37
C PHE A 98 4.63 2.67 1.80
N PRO A 99 4.92 1.88 0.76
CA PRO A 99 3.96 0.95 0.19
C PRO A 99 3.79 -0.29 1.07
N VAL A 100 2.55 -0.75 1.24
CA VAL A 100 2.22 -2.02 1.91
C VAL A 100 2.39 -3.17 0.92
N GLY A 101 3.55 -3.79 0.96
CA GLY A 101 3.98 -4.79 0.00
C GLY A 101 4.42 -4.18 -1.32
N ARG A 102 4.65 -5.06 -2.29
CA ARG A 102 5.24 -4.66 -3.58
C ARG A 102 4.42 -5.24 -4.72
N LEU A 103 4.24 -4.44 -5.76
CA LEU A 103 3.88 -4.86 -7.11
C LEU A 103 5.10 -4.66 -7.99
N ASP A 104 5.28 -5.54 -8.97
CA ASP A 104 6.35 -5.42 -9.95
C ASP A 104 6.24 -4.09 -10.71
N LYS A 105 7.33 -3.66 -11.34
CA LYS A 105 7.37 -2.39 -12.08
C LYS A 105 6.31 -2.31 -13.17
N ASP A 106 6.04 -3.41 -13.86
CA ASP A 106 5.06 -3.55 -14.94
C ASP A 106 3.66 -4.00 -14.47
N THR A 107 3.49 -4.34 -13.18
CA THR A 107 2.20 -4.72 -12.59
C THR A 107 1.44 -3.49 -12.12
N GLU A 108 0.16 -3.42 -12.47
CA GLU A 108 -0.74 -2.32 -12.11
C GLU A 108 -1.64 -2.63 -10.91
N GLY A 109 -2.41 -1.63 -10.49
CA GLY A 109 -3.59 -1.79 -9.65
C GLY A 109 -3.39 -1.43 -8.19
N LEU A 110 -4.21 -2.04 -7.33
CA LEU A 110 -4.36 -1.69 -5.93
C LEU A 110 -3.04 -1.81 -5.15
N LEU A 111 -2.53 -0.68 -4.68
CA LEU A 111 -1.44 -0.62 -3.73
C LEU A 111 -1.84 0.31 -2.57
N ILE A 112 -1.67 -0.16 -1.34
CA ILE A 112 -1.89 0.65 -0.14
C ILE A 112 -0.60 1.39 0.18
N ILE A 113 -0.70 2.69 0.46
CA ILE A 113 0.40 3.54 0.91
C ILE A 113 0.04 4.05 2.30
N THR A 114 0.93 3.93 3.27
CA THR A 114 0.70 4.37 4.66
C THR A 114 2.02 4.58 5.40
N ASN A 115 1.95 5.15 6.59
CA ASN A 115 3.03 5.19 7.58
C ASN A 115 2.72 4.30 8.80
N ASP A 116 1.64 3.51 8.79
CA ASP A 116 1.30 2.55 9.83
C ASP A 116 2.05 1.22 9.62
N GLY A 117 3.22 1.12 10.25
CA GLY A 117 4.06 -0.08 10.18
C GLY A 117 3.42 -1.31 10.80
N ALA A 118 2.59 -1.15 11.84
CA ALA A 118 1.92 -2.27 12.50
C ALA A 118 0.87 -2.91 11.57
N MET A 119 0.03 -2.08 10.96
CA MET A 119 -0.96 -2.56 9.98
C MET A 119 -0.28 -3.19 8.76
N ALA A 120 0.76 -2.56 8.22
CA ALA A 120 1.50 -3.10 7.09
C ALA A 120 2.11 -4.47 7.38
N HIS A 121 2.76 -4.63 8.54
CA HIS A 121 3.31 -5.90 8.99
C HIS A 121 2.23 -7.01 9.06
N ASP A 122 1.07 -6.67 9.60
CA ASP A 122 -0.03 -7.61 9.73
C ASP A 122 -0.60 -8.04 8.37
N LEU A 123 -0.77 -7.10 7.43
CA LEU A 123 -1.28 -7.38 6.09
C LEU A 123 -0.30 -8.20 5.23
N LEU A 124 1.00 -8.05 5.49
CA LEU A 124 2.06 -8.74 4.75
C LEU A 124 2.50 -10.06 5.38
N SER A 125 2.10 -10.34 6.62
CA SER A 125 2.50 -11.54 7.34
C SER A 125 2.07 -12.80 6.60
N PRO A 126 2.98 -13.71 6.24
CA PRO A 126 2.64 -14.97 5.57
C PRO A 126 1.67 -15.82 6.38
N LYS A 127 1.72 -15.73 7.72
CA LYS A 127 0.85 -16.49 8.63
C LYS A 127 -0.63 -16.07 8.54
N LYS A 128 -0.91 -14.87 8.06
CA LYS A 128 -2.27 -14.34 7.96
C LYS A 128 -2.96 -14.67 6.64
N HIS A 129 -2.24 -15.20 5.66
CA HIS A 129 -2.76 -15.64 4.36
C HIS A 129 -3.72 -14.62 3.72
N VAL A 130 -3.34 -13.34 3.76
CA VAL A 130 -4.17 -12.26 3.21
C VAL A 130 -4.29 -12.42 1.69
N ASP A 131 -5.51 -12.60 1.23
CA ASP A 131 -5.85 -12.81 -0.18
C ASP A 131 -5.43 -11.64 -1.06
N LYS A 132 -4.91 -11.95 -2.24
CA LYS A 132 -4.58 -10.97 -3.28
C LYS A 132 -5.16 -11.48 -4.57
N THR A 133 -6.16 -10.77 -5.10
CA THR A 133 -6.77 -11.15 -6.39
C THR A 133 -6.24 -10.23 -7.47
N TYR A 134 -5.85 -10.85 -8.56
CA TYR A 134 -5.37 -10.17 -9.76
C TYR A 134 -6.30 -10.46 -10.92
N TYR A 135 -6.59 -9.44 -11.72
CA TYR A 135 -7.04 -9.59 -13.09
C TYR A 135 -5.79 -9.72 -13.97
N ALA A 136 -5.79 -10.70 -14.87
CA ALA A 136 -4.70 -10.87 -15.82
C ALA A 136 -5.19 -11.22 -17.21
N LYS A 137 -4.38 -10.84 -18.22
CA LYS A 137 -4.41 -11.43 -19.55
C LYS A 137 -3.23 -12.37 -19.67
N VAL A 138 -3.51 -13.60 -20.03
CA VAL A 138 -2.51 -14.66 -20.14
C VAL A 138 -2.58 -15.30 -21.52
N LYS A 139 -1.43 -15.61 -22.10
CA LYS A 139 -1.32 -16.19 -23.44
C LYS A 139 -1.98 -17.55 -23.50
N GLY A 140 -2.69 -17.81 -24.60
CA GLY A 140 -3.34 -19.08 -24.85
C GLY A 140 -4.68 -19.25 -24.12
N LYS A 141 -5.29 -20.41 -24.35
CA LYS A 141 -6.55 -20.82 -23.74
C LYS A 141 -6.28 -21.55 -22.43
N ILE A 142 -6.79 -21.02 -21.34
CA ILE A 142 -6.79 -21.68 -20.03
C ILE A 142 -8.00 -22.61 -19.92
N SER A 143 -7.76 -23.86 -19.54
CA SER A 143 -8.78 -24.91 -19.40
C SER A 143 -9.02 -25.29 -17.95
N ASP A 144 -9.95 -26.21 -17.73
CA ASP A 144 -10.21 -26.76 -16.39
C ASP A 144 -9.03 -27.52 -15.81
N MET A 145 -8.09 -27.97 -16.63
CA MET A 145 -6.88 -28.65 -16.18
C MET A 145 -5.98 -27.67 -15.42
N GLU A 146 -5.69 -26.49 -15.97
CA GLU A 146 -4.89 -25.46 -15.33
C GLU A 146 -5.60 -24.92 -14.07
N VAL A 147 -6.93 -24.77 -14.11
CA VAL A 147 -7.73 -24.39 -12.93
C VAL A 147 -7.51 -25.40 -11.77
N LYS A 148 -7.54 -26.69 -12.06
CA LYS A 148 -7.30 -27.76 -11.06
C LYS A 148 -5.85 -27.77 -10.57
N GLN A 149 -4.85 -27.51 -11.44
CA GLN A 149 -3.46 -27.41 -11.05
C GLN A 149 -3.26 -26.28 -10.03
N PHE A 150 -3.82 -25.10 -10.29
CA PHE A 150 -3.76 -23.95 -9.36
C PHE A 150 -4.43 -24.28 -8.02
N ALA A 151 -5.60 -24.93 -8.05
CA ALA A 151 -6.35 -25.29 -6.84
C ALA A 151 -5.62 -26.31 -5.94
N ASN A 152 -4.76 -27.14 -6.50
CA ASN A 152 -3.99 -28.15 -5.75
C ASN A 152 -2.62 -27.62 -5.24
N GLY A 153 -2.26 -26.40 -5.62
CA GLY A 153 -0.90 -25.88 -5.49
C GLY A 153 -0.03 -26.32 -6.67
N LEU A 154 0.97 -25.50 -6.98
CA LEU A 154 1.76 -25.68 -8.20
C LEU A 154 3.26 -25.70 -7.86
N PHE A 155 3.95 -26.76 -8.26
CA PHE A 155 5.40 -26.73 -8.33
C PHE A 155 5.80 -25.78 -9.47
N VAL A 156 6.46 -24.70 -9.14
CA VAL A 156 6.88 -23.68 -10.10
C VAL A 156 8.34 -23.91 -10.51
N ASP A 157 9.21 -23.99 -9.52
CA ASP A 157 10.64 -24.25 -9.67
C ASP A 157 11.28 -24.64 -8.30
N GLU A 158 12.59 -24.78 -8.24
CA GLU A 158 13.31 -25.19 -7.02
C GLU A 158 13.13 -24.22 -5.84
N GLU A 159 12.83 -22.94 -6.10
CA GLU A 159 12.67 -21.91 -5.08
C GLU A 159 11.20 -21.69 -4.68
N LEU A 160 10.26 -22.14 -5.51
CA LEU A 160 8.84 -21.86 -5.34
C LEU A 160 7.96 -23.08 -5.63
N THR A 161 7.35 -23.60 -4.58
CA THR A 161 6.09 -24.36 -4.68
C THR A 161 4.98 -23.45 -4.21
N ALA A 162 4.10 -23.05 -5.13
CA ALA A 162 3.00 -22.15 -4.82
C ALA A 162 1.91 -22.88 -4.03
N LEU A 163 1.38 -22.20 -3.02
CA LEU A 163 0.20 -22.67 -2.28
C LEU A 163 -1.01 -22.79 -3.21
N PRO A 164 -2.04 -23.59 -2.82
CA PRO A 164 -3.30 -23.59 -3.53
C PRO A 164 -3.80 -22.19 -3.83
N ALA A 165 -4.24 -21.99 -5.07
CA ALA A 165 -4.69 -20.68 -5.55
C ALA A 165 -6.03 -20.84 -6.30
N ILE A 166 -6.85 -19.80 -6.30
CA ILE A 166 -8.13 -19.80 -7.02
C ILE A 166 -7.90 -19.17 -8.39
N LEU A 167 -8.10 -19.93 -9.46
CA LEU A 167 -8.03 -19.46 -10.83
C LEU A 167 -9.44 -19.50 -11.43
N LYS A 168 -9.95 -18.35 -11.88
CA LYS A 168 -11.25 -18.20 -12.53
C LYS A 168 -11.03 -17.67 -13.95
N VAL A 169 -11.42 -18.43 -14.95
CA VAL A 169 -11.44 -17.99 -16.36
C VAL A 169 -12.68 -17.12 -16.58
N LEU A 170 -12.48 -15.93 -17.14
CA LEU A 170 -13.53 -14.97 -17.46
C LEU A 170 -13.93 -15.07 -18.94
N SER A 171 -12.93 -15.07 -19.83
CA SER A 171 -13.13 -15.15 -21.27
C SER A 171 -11.88 -15.68 -21.98
N TYR A 172 -12.04 -16.11 -23.21
CA TYR A 172 -10.94 -16.41 -24.13
C TYR A 172 -11.13 -15.65 -25.44
N ASN A 173 -10.14 -14.90 -25.83
CA ASN A 173 -10.09 -14.20 -27.11
C ASN A 173 -9.29 -15.04 -28.12
N SER A 174 -9.99 -15.68 -29.06
CA SER A 174 -9.38 -16.55 -30.07
C SER A 174 -8.54 -15.79 -31.10
N ASP A 175 -8.90 -14.54 -31.41
CA ASP A 175 -8.25 -13.76 -32.47
C ASP A 175 -6.86 -13.27 -32.02
N LYS A 176 -6.69 -13.02 -30.69
CA LYS A 176 -5.45 -12.54 -30.08
C LYS A 176 -4.77 -13.59 -29.21
N ASP A 177 -5.32 -14.79 -29.16
CA ASP A 177 -4.83 -15.95 -28.40
C ASP A 177 -4.45 -15.61 -26.95
N TYR A 178 -5.41 -15.07 -26.18
CA TYR A 178 -5.25 -14.89 -24.73
C TYR A 178 -6.53 -15.17 -23.97
N SER A 179 -6.38 -15.60 -22.74
CA SER A 179 -7.47 -15.72 -21.77
C SER A 179 -7.44 -14.54 -20.80
N GLU A 180 -8.62 -14.02 -20.45
CA GLU A 180 -8.80 -13.10 -19.32
C GLU A 180 -9.18 -13.92 -18.09
N ILE A 181 -8.50 -13.66 -16.97
CA ILE A 181 -8.67 -14.46 -15.75
C ILE A 181 -8.66 -13.59 -14.49
N HIS A 182 -9.25 -14.14 -13.43
CA HIS A 182 -8.91 -13.74 -12.07
C HIS A 182 -8.07 -14.84 -11.42
N VAL A 183 -6.99 -14.46 -10.76
CA VAL A 183 -6.20 -15.37 -9.93
C VAL A 183 -6.08 -14.80 -8.52
N THR A 184 -6.46 -15.62 -7.51
CA THR A 184 -6.32 -15.26 -6.09
C THR A 184 -5.25 -16.11 -5.45
N ILE A 185 -4.26 -15.47 -4.86
CA ILE A 185 -3.15 -16.09 -4.11
C ILE A 185 -3.16 -15.61 -2.65
N HIS A 186 -2.65 -16.45 -1.74
CA HIS A 186 -2.63 -16.19 -0.28
C HIS A 186 -1.23 -15.83 0.24
N GLU A 187 -0.27 -15.71 -0.65
CA GLU A 187 1.12 -15.38 -0.38
C GLU A 187 1.62 -14.29 -1.34
N GLY A 188 2.90 -13.95 -1.33
CA GLY A 188 3.43 -12.91 -2.20
C GLY A 188 4.94 -13.10 -2.41
N LYS A 189 5.31 -14.16 -3.14
CA LYS A 189 6.68 -14.42 -3.54
C LYS A 189 7.08 -13.57 -4.74
N PHE A 190 8.38 -13.47 -4.98
CA PHE A 190 8.94 -12.71 -6.10
C PHE A 190 8.36 -13.21 -7.44
N HIS A 191 7.74 -12.29 -8.20
CA HIS A 191 7.09 -12.54 -9.50
C HIS A 191 6.13 -13.76 -9.50
N GLN A 192 5.50 -14.07 -8.37
CA GLN A 192 4.81 -15.36 -8.16
C GLN A 192 3.78 -15.65 -9.24
N VAL A 193 2.85 -14.74 -9.53
CA VAL A 193 1.77 -14.98 -10.53
C VAL A 193 2.39 -15.25 -11.90
N LYS A 194 3.38 -14.47 -12.32
CA LYS A 194 4.07 -14.66 -13.61
C LYS A 194 4.75 -16.02 -13.68
N ARG A 195 5.51 -16.38 -12.63
CA ARG A 195 6.19 -17.68 -12.54
C ARG A 195 5.20 -18.85 -12.57
N MET A 196 4.05 -18.74 -11.89
CA MET A 196 2.99 -19.74 -11.91
C MET A 196 2.45 -19.99 -13.32
N PHE A 197 2.18 -18.93 -14.10
CA PHE A 197 1.73 -19.08 -15.48
C PHE A 197 2.84 -19.63 -16.40
N THR A 198 4.08 -19.23 -16.21
CA THR A 198 5.21 -19.81 -16.93
C THR A 198 5.35 -21.31 -16.68
N ALA A 199 5.12 -21.77 -15.45
CA ALA A 199 5.20 -23.18 -15.08
C ALA A 199 4.14 -24.08 -15.78
N ILE A 200 3.03 -23.50 -16.19
CA ILE A 200 1.99 -24.18 -16.97
C ILE A 200 2.13 -23.94 -18.49
N GLY A 201 3.27 -23.36 -18.93
CA GLY A 201 3.55 -23.10 -20.36
C GLY A 201 2.82 -21.87 -20.92
N SER A 202 2.31 -20.98 -20.09
CA SER A 202 1.66 -19.73 -20.47
C SER A 202 2.52 -18.52 -20.10
N GLU A 203 2.11 -17.33 -20.55
CA GLU A 203 2.77 -16.06 -20.27
C GLU A 203 1.75 -15.02 -19.81
N VAL A 204 2.10 -14.24 -18.77
CA VAL A 204 1.29 -13.11 -18.32
C VAL A 204 1.56 -11.90 -19.20
N LEU A 205 0.58 -11.50 -20.02
CA LEU A 205 0.65 -10.35 -20.91
C LEU A 205 0.26 -9.03 -20.23
N PHE A 206 -0.61 -9.12 -19.22
CA PHE A 206 -1.06 -8.00 -18.40
C PHE A 206 -1.42 -8.49 -17.01
N LEU A 207 -1.08 -7.71 -15.97
CA LEU A 207 -1.36 -8.05 -14.58
C LEU A 207 -1.79 -6.80 -13.80
N LYS A 208 -2.95 -6.90 -13.13
CA LYS A 208 -3.49 -5.82 -12.30
C LYS A 208 -4.06 -6.38 -11.02
N ARG A 209 -3.55 -5.94 -9.86
CA ARG A 209 -4.14 -6.32 -8.57
C ARG A 209 -5.45 -5.57 -8.36
N ILE A 210 -6.55 -6.29 -8.20
CA ILE A 210 -7.90 -5.73 -8.02
C ILE A 210 -8.39 -5.80 -6.59
N THR A 211 -7.88 -6.75 -5.77
CA THR A 211 -8.18 -6.80 -4.33
C THR A 211 -6.94 -7.06 -3.49
N PHE A 212 -6.96 -6.57 -2.24
CA PHE A 212 -5.99 -6.89 -1.22
C PHE A 212 -6.71 -7.11 0.12
N GLY A 213 -6.80 -8.38 0.56
CA GLY A 213 -7.71 -8.78 1.62
C GLY A 213 -9.16 -8.48 1.24
N ALA A 214 -9.87 -7.82 2.14
CA ALA A 214 -11.24 -7.39 1.90
C ALA A 214 -11.36 -6.01 1.21
N LEU A 215 -10.23 -5.37 0.87
CA LEU A 215 -10.23 -4.09 0.17
C LEU A 215 -10.21 -4.32 -1.34
N SER A 216 -11.15 -3.69 -2.06
CA SER A 216 -11.21 -3.69 -3.53
C SER A 216 -10.69 -2.38 -4.09
N LEU A 217 -10.05 -2.43 -5.25
CA LEU A 217 -9.67 -1.24 -6.00
C LEU A 217 -10.92 -0.45 -6.37
N ASP A 218 -10.89 0.84 -6.11
CA ASP A 218 -11.94 1.76 -6.52
C ASP A 218 -11.92 1.91 -8.05
N GLU A 219 -13.01 1.53 -8.69
CA GLU A 219 -13.14 1.56 -10.16
C GLU A 219 -13.13 2.98 -10.74
N SER A 220 -13.44 3.98 -9.91
CA SER A 220 -13.38 5.39 -10.31
C SER A 220 -11.96 5.95 -10.39
N LEU A 221 -10.98 5.30 -9.73
CA LEU A 221 -9.58 5.70 -9.77
C LEU A 221 -8.93 5.28 -11.10
N LYS A 222 -8.55 6.26 -11.90
CA LYS A 222 -7.72 6.00 -13.09
C LYS A 222 -6.34 5.51 -12.69
N THR A 223 -5.68 4.83 -13.62
CA THR A 223 -4.28 4.39 -13.43
C THR A 223 -3.38 5.60 -13.14
N GLY A 224 -2.61 5.51 -12.05
CA GLY A 224 -1.78 6.60 -11.51
C GLY A 224 -2.48 7.51 -10.49
N GLU A 225 -3.79 7.42 -10.35
CA GLU A 225 -4.52 8.21 -9.34
C GLU A 225 -4.54 7.50 -7.98
N TYR A 226 -4.68 8.30 -6.92
CA TYR A 226 -4.83 7.82 -5.55
C TYR A 226 -5.90 8.63 -4.82
N ARG A 227 -6.42 8.08 -3.73
CA ARG A 227 -7.27 8.76 -2.76
C ARG A 227 -6.98 8.27 -1.34
N ALA A 228 -7.37 9.07 -0.35
CA ALA A 228 -7.38 8.59 1.02
C ALA A 228 -8.36 7.41 1.17
N LEU A 229 -8.03 6.46 2.05
CA LEU A 229 -8.96 5.42 2.47
C LEU A 229 -10.07 6.03 3.34
N THR A 230 -11.29 5.52 3.22
CA THR A 230 -12.39 5.86 4.12
C THR A 230 -12.17 5.22 5.49
N LYS A 231 -12.90 5.70 6.50
CA LYS A 231 -12.86 5.12 7.86
C LYS A 231 -13.29 3.66 7.85
N GLU A 232 -14.25 3.31 7.01
CA GLU A 232 -14.75 1.94 6.82
C GLU A 232 -13.68 1.04 6.23
N GLU A 233 -12.98 1.51 5.20
CA GLU A 233 -11.87 0.78 4.57
C GLU A 233 -10.71 0.55 5.54
N ILE A 234 -10.34 1.58 6.32
CA ILE A 234 -9.32 1.45 7.38
C ILE A 234 -9.78 0.42 8.42
N SER A 235 -11.03 0.50 8.87
CA SER A 235 -11.60 -0.46 9.82
C SER A 235 -11.59 -1.91 9.30
N ILE A 236 -11.86 -2.11 8.01
CA ILE A 236 -11.79 -3.43 7.35
C ILE A 236 -10.35 -3.97 7.40
N LEU A 237 -9.36 -3.16 7.09
CA LEU A 237 -7.95 -3.56 7.15
C LEU A 237 -7.49 -3.87 8.58
N GLN A 238 -7.96 -3.11 9.56
CA GLN A 238 -7.64 -3.31 10.99
C GLN A 238 -8.32 -4.54 11.59
N ARG A 239 -9.52 -4.92 11.14
CA ARG A 239 -10.21 -6.15 11.60
C ARG A 239 -9.42 -7.42 11.31
N ASN A 240 -8.57 -7.43 10.31
CA ASN A 240 -7.64 -8.53 10.07
C ASN A 240 -6.59 -8.69 11.19
N GLN A 241 -6.45 -7.68 12.08
CA GLN A 241 -5.59 -7.73 13.27
C GLN A 241 -6.25 -8.46 14.46
N ILE A 242 -7.59 -8.50 14.53
CA ILE A 242 -8.35 -8.94 15.73
C ILE A 242 -8.65 -10.45 15.74
N LYS A 243 -8.52 -11.14 14.62
CA LYS A 243 -8.64 -12.61 14.59
C LYS A 243 -7.32 -13.25 15.05
N ARG A 244 -7.11 -13.18 16.37
CA ARG A 244 -6.13 -13.99 17.11
C ARG A 244 -6.81 -15.25 17.65
#